data_25a5a65b487be143bfe5e951d4938b7a
#
_entry.id   25a5a65b487be143bfe5e951d4938b7a
#
_cell.length_a   1.000
_cell.length_b   1.000
_cell.length_c   1.000
_cell.angle_alpha   90.00
_cell.angle_beta   90.00
_cell.angle_gamma   90.00
#
_symmetry.space_group_name_H-M   'P 1'
#
loop_
_entity.id
_entity.type
_entity.pdbx_description
1 polymer ?
#
loop_
_entity_poly.entity_id
_entity_poly.type
_entity_poly.pdbx_seq_one_letter_code
_entity_poly.pdbx_strand_id
1 'polypeptide(L)'
;MKKLGIILSMFAMTTLPTWAQGAKSIRITEVMTNNRTSIIDEYGKHKPWVELSNSSFTTYNIRGMFLTTNRRVLDPKMTPEQRRQLMSPIPNNEARTALAGKKSIIVYDRSWTKNSTNACAEAGPFQLNLNLKAGQPTWIALYDGNAIDLIDSISVPALTSDQSYELSQDFKVWNKANGAEVTPGYLPQNTGLSKPQMLKKTDPYGFGIAVLAMGIVFSCLALLFIFFWLFGSYMKHKQRIANATKTHAALLYQTGKKTVELTTEISHKTNVMLKDGLQTKGIDKEIYMAVISLALQNYLEDVHDIESGIITIKPKQTRWNAPRL
;
A
#
# COMPACT_ATOMS: atom_id res chain seq x y z
N MET A 1 26.03 -1.49 -18.26
CA MET A 1 25.54 -0.24 -17.64
C MET A 1 24.13 0.16 -18.09
N LYS A 2 23.77 0.15 -19.39
CA LYS A 2 22.40 0.51 -19.85
C LYS A 2 21.28 -0.39 -19.30
N LYS A 3 21.53 -1.69 -19.06
CA LYS A 3 20.52 -2.64 -18.52
C LYS A 3 20.25 -2.44 -17.01
N LEU A 4 21.25 -2.00 -16.25
CA LEU A 4 21.09 -1.67 -14.83
C LEU A 4 20.24 -0.41 -14.65
N GLY A 5 20.36 0.55 -15.56
CA GLY A 5 19.55 1.78 -15.58
C GLY A 5 18.05 1.50 -15.83
N ILE A 6 17.71 0.52 -16.66
CA ILE A 6 16.31 0.15 -16.95
C ILE A 6 15.68 -0.53 -15.71
N ILE A 7 16.40 -1.41 -15.04
CA ILE A 7 15.93 -2.09 -13.82
C ILE A 7 15.76 -1.06 -12.68
N LEU A 8 16.70 -0.14 -12.55
CA LEU A 8 16.64 0.94 -11.54
C LEU A 8 15.48 1.92 -11.84
N SER A 9 15.22 2.24 -13.11
CA SER A 9 14.08 3.05 -13.55
C SER A 9 12.74 2.36 -13.29
N MET A 10 12.68 1.05 -13.50
CA MET A 10 11.46 0.26 -13.24
C MET A 10 11.18 0.15 -11.72
N PHE A 11 12.23 0.06 -10.90
CA PHE A 11 12.11 0.07 -9.43
C PHE A 11 11.74 1.47 -8.90
N ALA A 12 12.25 2.54 -9.50
CA ALA A 12 11.88 3.92 -9.13
C ALA A 12 10.41 4.25 -9.47
N MET A 13 9.80 3.62 -10.46
CA MET A 13 8.37 3.78 -10.76
C MET A 13 7.44 3.11 -9.74
N THR A 14 7.93 2.14 -8.95
CA THR A 14 7.13 1.47 -7.92
C THR A 14 7.13 2.22 -6.58
N THR A 15 8.00 3.19 -6.39
CA THR A 15 8.03 4.08 -5.23
C THR A 15 7.16 5.32 -5.46
N LEU A 16 5.93 5.15 -5.95
CA LEU A 16 4.95 6.22 -5.85
C LEU A 16 4.78 6.54 -4.36
N PRO A 17 4.89 7.83 -3.95
CA PRO A 17 4.63 8.18 -2.57
C PRO A 17 3.22 7.72 -2.24
N THR A 18 3.08 6.69 -1.44
CA THR A 18 1.82 6.38 -0.77
C THR A 18 1.58 7.56 0.15
N TRP A 19 0.75 8.49 -0.28
CA TRP A 19 0.29 9.58 0.56
C TRP A 19 -0.36 8.91 1.76
N ALA A 20 0.32 8.98 2.90
CA ALA A 20 -0.22 8.46 4.14
C ALA A 20 -1.61 9.10 4.31
N GLN A 21 -2.65 8.26 4.33
CA GLN A 21 -4.02 8.72 4.50
C GLN A 21 -4.11 9.24 5.94
N GLY A 22 -3.89 10.53 6.08
CA GLY A 22 -3.85 11.23 7.36
C GLY A 22 -5.20 11.79 7.76
N ALA A 23 -5.21 12.65 8.77
CA ALA A 23 -6.38 13.34 9.30
C ALA A 23 -7.25 14.02 8.22
N LYS A 24 -6.64 14.46 7.12
CA LYS A 24 -7.32 15.08 5.96
C LYS A 24 -8.28 14.14 5.22
N SER A 25 -8.29 12.85 5.51
CA SER A 25 -9.29 11.92 4.99
C SER A 25 -10.65 12.07 5.67
N ILE A 26 -10.69 12.68 6.83
CA ILE A 26 -11.94 12.97 7.56
C ILE A 26 -12.49 14.28 7.03
N ARG A 27 -13.75 14.25 6.60
CA ARG A 27 -14.45 15.38 6.01
C ARG A 27 -15.78 15.60 6.69
N ILE A 28 -16.20 16.86 6.75
CA ILE A 28 -17.58 17.19 7.05
C ILE A 28 -18.39 16.89 5.78
N THR A 29 -19.42 16.08 5.88
CA THR A 29 -20.17 15.64 4.69
C THR A 29 -21.62 16.09 4.67
N GLU A 30 -22.24 16.25 5.83
CA GLU A 30 -23.60 16.74 5.89
C GLU A 30 -23.83 17.52 7.19
N VAL A 31 -24.65 18.55 7.12
CA VAL A 31 -25.01 19.39 8.28
C VAL A 31 -26.50 19.72 8.26
N MET A 32 -27.18 19.52 9.38
CA MET A 32 -28.57 19.94 9.60
C MET A 32 -28.66 20.82 10.83
N THR A 33 -28.99 22.10 10.64
CA THR A 33 -29.09 23.07 11.75
C THR A 33 -30.46 23.14 12.41
N ASN A 34 -31.52 22.61 11.76
CA ASN A 34 -32.87 22.60 12.26
C ASN A 34 -33.57 21.26 11.98
N ASN A 35 -33.30 20.28 12.85
CA ASN A 35 -33.85 18.93 12.76
C ASN A 35 -35.16 18.86 13.58
N ARG A 36 -36.29 18.56 12.95
CA ARG A 36 -37.59 18.34 13.58
C ARG A 36 -38.14 16.94 13.36
N THR A 37 -37.89 16.34 12.21
CA THR A 37 -38.52 15.08 11.82
C THR A 37 -37.52 14.06 11.29
N SER A 38 -36.25 14.45 11.06
CA SER A 38 -35.22 13.56 10.52
C SER A 38 -34.80 12.53 11.57
N ILE A 39 -33.53 12.44 11.90
CA ILE A 39 -33.03 11.48 12.89
C ILE A 39 -33.18 11.95 14.33
N ILE A 40 -33.25 10.98 15.23
CA ILE A 40 -33.26 11.20 16.68
C ILE A 40 -31.89 10.82 17.27
N ASP A 41 -31.56 11.47 18.38
CA ASP A 41 -30.36 11.13 19.15
C ASP A 41 -30.61 9.88 20.04
N GLU A 42 -29.62 9.52 20.85
CA GLU A 42 -29.65 8.38 21.79
C GLU A 42 -30.77 8.54 22.87
N TYR A 43 -31.32 9.70 23.04
CA TYR A 43 -32.38 10.04 24.00
C TYR A 43 -33.73 10.27 23.34
N GLY A 44 -33.87 9.94 22.04
CA GLY A 44 -35.13 10.11 21.31
C GLY A 44 -35.47 11.56 20.95
N LYS A 45 -34.48 12.45 20.91
CA LYS A 45 -34.71 13.88 20.62
C LYS A 45 -34.17 14.26 19.24
N HIS A 46 -34.92 15.11 18.56
CA HIS A 46 -34.45 15.72 17.30
C HIS A 46 -33.52 16.89 17.63
N LYS A 47 -32.20 16.69 17.43
CA LYS A 47 -31.20 17.72 17.65
C LYS A 47 -30.51 18.07 16.33
N PRO A 48 -30.02 19.32 16.18
CA PRO A 48 -29.13 19.64 15.08
C PRO A 48 -27.89 18.71 15.09
N TRP A 49 -27.35 18.41 13.93
CA TRP A 49 -26.26 17.45 13.80
C TRP A 49 -25.29 17.80 12.67
N VAL A 50 -24.08 17.28 12.79
CA VAL A 50 -23.01 17.35 11.81
C VAL A 50 -22.54 15.93 11.55
N GLU A 51 -22.41 15.57 10.29
CA GLU A 51 -21.84 14.28 9.88
C GLU A 51 -20.36 14.43 9.54
N LEU A 52 -19.56 13.51 10.08
CA LEU A 52 -18.16 13.34 9.74
C LEU A 52 -17.99 12.03 9.01
N SER A 53 -17.35 12.05 7.85
CA SER A 53 -17.13 10.85 7.04
C SER A 53 -15.64 10.62 6.77
N ASN A 54 -15.27 9.37 6.77
CA ASN A 54 -13.94 8.95 6.34
C ASN A 54 -13.94 8.69 4.83
N SER A 55 -13.35 9.58 4.06
CA SER A 55 -13.26 9.47 2.60
C SER A 55 -12.24 8.41 2.13
N SER A 56 -11.39 7.90 3.03
CA SER A 56 -10.38 6.90 2.74
C SER A 56 -10.94 5.47 2.71
N PHE A 57 -10.11 4.50 2.39
CA PHE A 57 -10.43 3.07 2.48
C PHE A 57 -9.93 2.41 3.76
N THR A 58 -9.11 3.12 4.55
CA THR A 58 -8.55 2.64 5.81
C THR A 58 -9.28 3.22 7.00
N THR A 59 -9.27 2.54 8.13
CA THR A 59 -9.81 3.05 9.39
C THR A 59 -8.96 4.22 9.89
N TYR A 60 -9.60 5.30 10.27
CA TYR A 60 -8.97 6.44 10.93
C TYR A 60 -9.63 6.72 12.28
N ASN A 61 -8.84 7.03 13.31
CA ASN A 61 -9.37 7.33 14.64
C ASN A 61 -9.49 8.84 14.83
N ILE A 62 -10.73 9.30 15.00
CA ILE A 62 -11.08 10.73 15.16
C ILE A 62 -11.06 11.19 16.63
N ARG A 63 -10.68 10.31 17.58
CA ARG A 63 -10.61 10.67 19.00
C ARG A 63 -9.72 11.89 19.22
N GLY A 64 -10.17 12.78 20.10
CA GLY A 64 -9.41 13.97 20.46
C GLY A 64 -9.36 15.05 19.40
N MET A 65 -9.96 14.87 18.22
CA MET A 65 -10.20 15.94 17.26
C MET A 65 -11.21 16.93 17.83
N PHE A 66 -11.21 18.14 17.30
CA PHE A 66 -12.06 19.21 17.77
C PHE A 66 -13.00 19.70 16.69
N LEU A 67 -14.28 19.88 17.04
CA LEU A 67 -15.26 20.60 16.24
C LEU A 67 -15.54 21.97 16.85
N THR A 68 -15.72 22.97 16.01
CA THR A 68 -16.06 24.33 16.46
C THR A 68 -16.90 25.07 15.42
N THR A 69 -17.75 25.97 15.92
CA THR A 69 -18.50 26.95 15.11
C THR A 69 -17.99 28.38 15.35
N ASN A 70 -17.02 28.54 16.25
CA ASN A 70 -16.49 29.82 16.65
C ASN A 70 -15.36 30.28 15.75
N ARG A 71 -15.59 31.26 14.88
CA ARG A 71 -14.57 31.81 13.95
C ARG A 71 -13.37 32.47 14.62
N ARG A 72 -13.46 32.80 15.93
CA ARG A 72 -12.32 33.38 16.67
C ARG A 72 -11.12 32.48 16.70
N VAL A 73 -11.29 31.17 16.54
CA VAL A 73 -10.20 30.19 16.46
C VAL A 73 -9.28 30.42 15.26
N LEU A 74 -9.71 31.19 14.27
CA LEU A 74 -8.91 31.55 13.10
C LEU A 74 -7.87 32.65 13.39
N ASP A 75 -7.92 33.28 14.57
CA ASP A 75 -6.94 34.30 14.95
C ASP A 75 -5.54 33.66 15.10
N PRO A 76 -4.55 34.07 14.28
CA PRO A 76 -3.21 33.52 14.34
C PRO A 76 -2.48 33.81 15.66
N LYS A 77 -2.92 34.84 16.41
CA LYS A 77 -2.33 35.24 17.70
C LYS A 77 -2.79 34.37 18.86
N MET A 78 -3.84 33.56 18.65
CA MET A 78 -4.40 32.71 19.69
C MET A 78 -3.54 31.48 19.94
N THR A 79 -3.23 31.21 21.20
CA THR A 79 -2.49 29.98 21.57
C THR A 79 -3.36 28.72 21.36
N PRO A 80 -2.76 27.54 21.21
CA PRO A 80 -3.51 26.28 21.07
C PRO A 80 -4.47 26.04 22.25
N GLU A 81 -4.07 26.42 23.44
CA GLU A 81 -4.87 26.26 24.65
C GLU A 81 -6.10 27.16 24.68
N GLN A 82 -5.94 28.42 24.26
CA GLN A 82 -7.07 29.35 24.09
C GLN A 82 -8.03 28.86 22.99
N ARG A 83 -7.50 28.27 21.91
CA ARG A 83 -8.34 27.67 20.85
C ARG A 83 -9.15 26.49 21.36
N ARG A 84 -8.55 25.58 22.16
CA ARG A 84 -9.24 24.44 22.76
C ARG A 84 -10.44 24.84 23.59
N GLN A 85 -10.40 25.97 24.29
CA GLN A 85 -11.53 26.50 25.08
C GLN A 85 -12.72 26.92 24.21
N LEU A 86 -12.48 27.22 22.94
CA LEU A 86 -13.53 27.60 21.96
C LEU A 86 -13.96 26.42 21.06
N MET A 87 -13.44 25.25 21.30
CA MET A 87 -13.70 24.04 20.51
C MET A 87 -14.30 22.94 21.40
N SER A 88 -15.06 22.06 20.80
CA SER A 88 -15.62 20.89 21.47
C SER A 88 -14.86 19.63 21.06
N PRO A 89 -14.22 18.92 22.01
CA PRO A 89 -13.45 17.72 21.71
C PRO A 89 -14.35 16.52 21.39
N ILE A 90 -13.95 15.73 20.41
CA ILE A 90 -14.50 14.40 20.19
C ILE A 90 -13.99 13.49 21.30
N PRO A 91 -14.82 12.63 21.93
CA PRO A 91 -14.45 11.86 23.11
C PRO A 91 -13.31 10.88 22.84
N ASN A 92 -12.45 10.69 23.84
CA ASN A 92 -11.31 9.78 23.74
C ASN A 92 -11.66 8.32 24.10
N ASN A 93 -12.72 8.11 24.86
CA ASN A 93 -13.05 6.81 25.47
C ASN A 93 -14.20 6.08 24.73
N GLU A 94 -14.44 6.43 23.49
CA GLU A 94 -15.55 5.89 22.69
C GLU A 94 -14.99 5.05 21.53
N ALA A 95 -15.41 3.79 21.46
CA ALA A 95 -14.95 2.87 20.40
C ALA A 95 -15.36 3.31 18.99
N ARG A 96 -16.51 3.98 18.87
CA ARG A 96 -17.04 4.49 17.59
C ARG A 96 -16.18 5.58 16.97
N THR A 97 -15.18 6.13 17.71
CA THR A 97 -14.20 7.06 17.15
C THR A 97 -13.25 6.42 16.13
N ALA A 98 -13.12 5.10 16.14
CA ALA A 98 -12.40 4.35 15.10
C ALA A 98 -13.29 4.25 13.85
N LEU A 99 -13.30 5.31 13.04
CA LEU A 99 -14.13 5.42 11.85
C LEU A 99 -13.55 4.61 10.70
N ALA A 100 -14.20 3.50 10.36
CA ALA A 100 -13.79 2.63 9.26
C ALA A 100 -13.81 3.37 7.92
N GLY A 101 -13.06 2.86 6.95
CA GLY A 101 -13.03 3.42 5.60
C GLY A 101 -14.43 3.49 4.98
N LYS A 102 -14.75 4.62 4.36
CA LYS A 102 -16.07 4.86 3.73
C LYS A 102 -17.27 4.78 4.69
N LYS A 103 -17.05 5.05 5.97
CA LYS A 103 -18.12 5.15 6.97
C LYS A 103 -18.23 6.56 7.49
N SER A 104 -19.42 6.86 8.02
CA SER A 104 -19.79 8.16 8.60
C SER A 104 -20.17 7.99 10.06
N ILE A 105 -20.06 9.09 10.80
CA ILE A 105 -20.54 9.21 12.18
C ILE A 105 -21.26 10.56 12.35
N ILE A 106 -22.33 10.55 13.14
CA ILE A 106 -23.12 11.73 13.41
C ILE A 106 -22.76 12.29 14.77
N VAL A 107 -22.55 13.58 14.81
CA VAL A 107 -22.30 14.39 16.02
C VAL A 107 -23.47 15.34 16.23
N TYR A 108 -24.15 15.23 17.35
CA TYR A 108 -25.30 16.07 17.70
C TYR A 108 -24.87 17.32 18.45
N ASP A 109 -25.66 18.40 18.29
CA ASP A 109 -25.46 19.63 19.05
C ASP A 109 -26.13 19.57 20.44
N ARG A 110 -25.30 19.55 21.46
CA ARG A 110 -25.74 19.58 22.87
C ARG A 110 -26.34 20.93 23.29
N SER A 111 -25.92 22.03 22.67
CA SER A 111 -26.38 23.38 23.06
C SER A 111 -27.86 23.59 22.87
N TRP A 112 -28.51 22.78 22.02
CA TRP A 112 -29.96 22.81 21.78
C TRP A 112 -30.79 22.50 23.06
N THR A 113 -30.17 21.84 24.05
CA THR A 113 -30.85 21.41 25.29
C THR A 113 -30.61 22.33 26.49
N LYS A 114 -30.01 23.50 26.30
CA LYS A 114 -29.68 24.45 27.41
C LYS A 114 -30.85 24.86 28.28
N ASN A 115 -32.10 24.72 27.81
CA ASN A 115 -33.31 25.06 28.55
C ASN A 115 -33.92 23.84 29.29
N SER A 116 -33.29 22.67 29.25
CA SER A 116 -33.74 21.50 29.98
C SER A 116 -33.09 21.47 31.37
N THR A 117 -33.88 21.32 32.41
CA THR A 117 -33.44 21.16 33.81
C THR A 117 -32.53 19.94 34.01
N ASN A 118 -32.50 19.02 33.05
CA ASN A 118 -31.71 17.80 33.02
C ASN A 118 -30.57 17.81 32.00
N ALA A 119 -30.08 18.98 31.63
CA ALA A 119 -29.06 19.14 30.57
C ALA A 119 -27.77 18.30 30.75
N CYS A 120 -27.44 17.93 31.98
CA CYS A 120 -26.26 17.08 32.26
C CYS A 120 -26.53 15.58 32.10
N ALA A 121 -27.80 15.15 32.25
CA ALA A 121 -28.17 13.73 32.18
C ALA A 121 -28.27 13.19 30.74
N GLU A 122 -28.38 14.09 29.77
CA GLU A 122 -28.62 13.75 28.35
C GLU A 122 -27.39 13.96 27.44
N ALA A 123 -26.18 13.95 28.01
CA ALA A 123 -24.98 14.15 27.25
C ALA A 123 -24.38 12.80 26.83
N GLY A 124 -24.76 12.31 25.68
CA GLY A 124 -24.12 11.18 25.02
C GLY A 124 -22.72 11.53 24.52
N PRO A 125 -21.90 10.51 24.21
CA PRO A 125 -20.50 10.70 23.82
C PRO A 125 -20.30 11.53 22.55
N PHE A 126 -21.26 11.52 21.62
CA PHE A 126 -21.19 12.34 20.40
C PHE A 126 -22.14 13.56 20.45
N GLN A 127 -22.41 14.06 21.63
CA GLN A 127 -23.13 15.30 21.82
C GLN A 127 -22.20 16.44 22.21
N LEU A 128 -21.81 17.24 21.23
CA LEU A 128 -20.85 18.32 21.36
C LEU A 128 -21.51 19.67 21.47
N ASN A 129 -20.86 20.63 22.11
CA ASN A 129 -21.41 21.99 22.24
C ASN A 129 -21.05 22.81 20.99
N LEU A 130 -21.86 22.72 19.95
CA LEU A 130 -21.61 23.36 18.65
C LEU A 130 -22.38 24.69 18.50
N ASN A 131 -23.44 24.88 19.25
CA ASN A 131 -24.30 26.09 19.20
C ASN A 131 -24.84 26.37 17.78
N LEU A 132 -25.38 25.33 17.14
CA LEU A 132 -26.01 25.42 15.82
C LEU A 132 -27.38 26.11 15.95
N LYS A 133 -27.54 27.25 15.28
CA LYS A 133 -28.79 28.02 15.35
C LYS A 133 -29.64 27.77 14.10
N ALA A 134 -30.90 27.38 14.33
CA ALA A 134 -31.86 27.19 13.27
C ALA A 134 -32.04 28.45 12.42
N GLY A 135 -32.08 28.31 11.11
CA GLY A 135 -32.33 29.41 10.18
C GLY A 135 -31.24 30.48 10.07
N GLN A 136 -30.08 30.25 10.68
CA GLN A 136 -28.95 31.18 10.60
C GLN A 136 -27.76 30.54 9.88
N PRO A 137 -27.01 31.32 9.08
CA PRO A 137 -25.79 30.82 8.50
C PRO A 137 -24.75 30.52 9.58
N THR A 138 -24.05 29.41 9.46
CA THR A 138 -23.10 28.94 10.46
C THR A 138 -21.82 28.46 9.77
N TRP A 139 -20.66 28.79 10.36
CA TRP A 139 -19.40 28.22 9.96
C TRP A 139 -19.03 27.07 10.91
N ILE A 140 -18.59 25.95 10.35
CA ILE A 140 -18.18 24.76 11.11
C ILE A 140 -16.79 24.37 10.66
N ALA A 141 -15.93 24.01 11.60
CA ALA A 141 -14.57 23.56 11.31
C ALA A 141 -14.20 22.35 12.17
N LEU A 142 -13.44 21.45 11.56
CA LEU A 142 -12.82 20.28 12.17
C LEU A 142 -11.32 20.52 12.27
N TYR A 143 -10.79 20.41 13.48
CA TYR A 143 -9.38 20.54 13.80
C TYR A 143 -8.80 19.23 14.30
N ASP A 144 -7.51 19.03 14.08
CA ASP A 144 -6.78 17.90 14.64
C ASP A 144 -6.62 18.03 16.17
N GLY A 145 -6.21 16.96 16.83
CA GLY A 145 -6.01 16.87 18.29
C GLY A 145 -5.02 17.90 18.85
N ASN A 146 -4.19 18.53 18.03
CA ASN A 146 -3.31 19.63 18.42
C ASN A 146 -4.01 21.00 18.52
N ALA A 147 -5.25 21.12 18.05
CA ALA A 147 -6.06 22.36 17.98
C ALA A 147 -5.42 23.48 17.12
N ILE A 148 -4.48 23.13 16.24
CA ILE A 148 -3.80 24.06 15.33
C ILE A 148 -4.16 23.74 13.89
N ASP A 149 -4.03 22.46 13.50
CA ASP A 149 -4.17 22.03 12.13
C ASP A 149 -5.65 21.91 11.75
N LEU A 150 -6.08 22.78 10.84
CA LEU A 150 -7.42 22.72 10.26
C LEU A 150 -7.49 21.55 9.27
N ILE A 151 -8.38 20.62 9.52
CA ILE A 151 -8.62 19.45 8.68
C ILE A 151 -9.62 19.77 7.59
N ASP A 152 -10.79 20.27 7.99
CA ASP A 152 -11.87 20.64 7.08
C ASP A 152 -12.72 21.78 7.66
N SER A 153 -13.36 22.57 6.80
CA SER A 153 -14.28 23.60 7.23
C SER A 153 -15.31 23.93 6.17
N ILE A 154 -16.49 24.31 6.62
CA ILE A 154 -17.62 24.65 5.76
C ILE A 154 -18.38 25.87 6.28
N SER A 155 -18.84 26.73 5.38
CA SER A 155 -19.83 27.76 5.67
C SER A 155 -21.18 27.27 5.22
N VAL A 156 -22.03 26.92 6.19
CA VAL A 156 -23.41 26.44 5.98
C VAL A 156 -24.31 27.64 5.82
N PRO A 157 -25.10 27.76 4.75
CA PRO A 157 -26.07 28.84 4.58
C PRO A 157 -27.25 28.68 5.56
N ALA A 158 -28.11 29.65 5.61
CA ALA A 158 -29.37 29.50 6.34
C ALA A 158 -30.21 28.36 5.74
N LEU A 159 -30.57 27.40 6.61
CA LEU A 159 -31.37 26.22 6.26
C LEU A 159 -32.75 26.31 6.84
N THR A 160 -33.73 25.78 6.12
CA THR A 160 -35.10 25.65 6.61
C THR A 160 -35.25 24.44 7.54
N SER A 161 -36.44 24.19 8.08
CA SER A 161 -36.69 23.00 8.89
C SER A 161 -36.48 21.74 8.08
N ASP A 162 -35.77 20.75 8.67
CA ASP A 162 -35.47 19.44 8.08
C ASP A 162 -34.73 19.49 6.71
N GLN A 163 -34.06 20.62 6.45
CA GLN A 163 -33.17 20.80 5.34
C GLN A 163 -31.73 20.57 5.81
N SER A 164 -30.99 19.75 5.08
CA SER A 164 -29.55 19.58 5.29
C SER A 164 -28.74 20.26 4.20
N TYR A 165 -27.47 20.46 4.48
CA TYR A 165 -26.46 20.91 3.54
C TYR A 165 -25.45 19.78 3.37
N GLU A 166 -25.45 19.14 2.21
CA GLU A 166 -24.76 17.89 1.91
C GLU A 166 -23.66 18.10 0.87
N LEU A 167 -22.52 17.48 1.10
CA LEU A 167 -21.42 17.42 0.16
C LEU A 167 -21.70 16.34 -0.90
N SER A 168 -21.49 16.65 -2.18
CA SER A 168 -21.68 15.69 -3.27
C SER A 168 -20.74 14.49 -3.14
N GLN A 169 -21.09 13.38 -3.79
CA GLN A 169 -20.28 12.15 -3.79
C GLN A 169 -18.83 12.37 -4.26
N ASP A 170 -18.60 13.34 -5.14
CA ASP A 170 -17.28 13.71 -5.63
C ASP A 170 -16.49 14.58 -4.64
N PHE A 171 -17.05 14.89 -3.46
CA PHE A 171 -16.48 15.77 -2.44
C PHE A 171 -16.09 17.17 -2.97
N LYS A 172 -16.85 17.68 -3.97
CA LYS A 172 -16.53 18.96 -4.62
C LYS A 172 -17.59 20.02 -4.47
N VAL A 173 -18.85 19.63 -4.49
CA VAL A 173 -19.99 20.55 -4.53
C VAL A 173 -20.90 20.30 -3.33
N TRP A 174 -21.36 21.39 -2.72
CA TRP A 174 -22.32 21.34 -1.63
C TRP A 174 -23.72 21.68 -2.15
N ASN A 175 -24.72 20.88 -1.77
CA ASN A 175 -26.09 21.02 -2.18
C ASN A 175 -27.00 21.07 -0.97
N LYS A 176 -28.18 21.68 -1.13
CA LYS A 176 -29.25 21.61 -0.14
C LYS A 176 -30.09 20.37 -0.42
N ALA A 177 -30.28 19.53 0.58
CA ALA A 177 -31.10 18.33 0.51
C ALA A 177 -32.35 18.46 1.42
N ASN A 178 -33.48 17.92 0.98
CA ASN A 178 -34.73 17.97 1.69
C ASN A 178 -35.38 16.59 1.80
N GLY A 179 -36.01 16.30 2.90
CA GLY A 179 -36.84 15.10 3.10
C GLY A 179 -36.06 13.80 2.82
N ALA A 180 -36.45 13.05 1.78
CA ALA A 180 -35.85 11.77 1.42
C ALA A 180 -34.44 11.87 0.85
N GLU A 181 -33.96 13.05 0.50
CA GLU A 181 -32.60 13.29 0.01
C GLU A 181 -31.60 13.41 1.15
N VAL A 182 -32.05 13.64 2.37
CA VAL A 182 -31.20 13.70 3.57
C VAL A 182 -30.74 12.29 3.91
N THR A 183 -29.41 12.07 3.96
CA THR A 183 -28.80 10.72 4.06
C THR A 183 -27.91 10.56 5.29
N PRO A 184 -28.42 10.77 6.51
CA PRO A 184 -27.61 10.74 7.72
C PRO A 184 -26.99 9.38 7.98
N GLY A 185 -25.70 9.35 8.27
CA GLY A 185 -24.94 8.13 8.57
C GLY A 185 -24.44 7.37 7.33
N TYR A 186 -24.67 7.93 6.16
CA TYR A 186 -24.16 7.37 4.90
C TYR A 186 -23.28 8.39 4.19
N LEU A 187 -22.27 7.89 3.46
CA LEU A 187 -21.53 8.76 2.56
C LEU A 187 -22.49 9.41 1.55
N PRO A 188 -22.22 10.68 1.15
CA PRO A 188 -23.02 11.36 0.16
C PRO A 188 -23.29 10.46 -1.05
N GLN A 189 -24.55 10.27 -1.37
CA GLN A 189 -24.97 9.50 -2.53
C GLN A 189 -25.56 10.46 -3.55
N ASN A 190 -25.30 10.26 -4.81
CA ASN A 190 -26.03 11.00 -5.84
C ASN A 190 -27.51 10.64 -5.74
N THR A 191 -28.27 11.52 -5.11
CA THR A 191 -29.70 11.43 -4.95
C THR A 191 -30.40 11.61 -6.30
N GLY A 192 -30.50 10.60 -7.05
CA GLY A 192 -31.18 10.66 -8.33
C GLY A 192 -31.03 9.42 -9.19
N LEU A 193 -29.90 8.74 -9.08
CA LEU A 193 -29.68 7.53 -9.87
C LEU A 193 -28.97 6.50 -8.99
N SER A 194 -29.57 5.32 -8.84
CA SER A 194 -28.88 4.19 -8.22
C SER A 194 -27.60 3.88 -9.02
N LYS A 195 -26.58 3.30 -8.36
CA LYS A 195 -25.33 2.93 -9.05
C LYS A 195 -25.54 2.20 -10.39
N PRO A 196 -26.47 1.23 -10.49
CA PRO A 196 -26.77 0.61 -11.78
C PRO A 196 -27.39 1.56 -12.79
N GLN A 197 -28.20 2.55 -12.36
CA GLN A 197 -28.78 3.56 -13.25
C GLN A 197 -27.74 4.57 -13.75
N MET A 198 -26.80 4.97 -12.88
CA MET A 198 -25.65 5.79 -13.31
C MET A 198 -24.80 5.05 -14.33
N LEU A 199 -24.53 3.77 -14.05
CA LEU A 199 -23.76 2.92 -14.96
C LEU A 199 -24.47 2.79 -16.30
N LYS A 200 -25.79 2.55 -16.31
CA LYS A 200 -26.60 2.50 -17.52
C LYS A 200 -26.64 3.82 -18.29
N LYS A 201 -26.56 4.97 -17.59
CA LYS A 201 -26.47 6.30 -18.21
C LYS A 201 -25.09 6.56 -18.84
N THR A 202 -24.03 6.11 -18.18
CA THR A 202 -22.64 6.33 -18.64
C THR A 202 -22.22 5.31 -19.70
N ASP A 203 -22.67 4.07 -19.58
CA ASP A 203 -22.39 2.98 -20.51
C ASP A 203 -23.67 2.17 -20.79
N PRO A 204 -24.56 2.68 -21.66
CA PRO A 204 -25.87 2.09 -21.93
C PRO A 204 -25.80 0.67 -22.48
N TYR A 205 -24.74 0.32 -23.17
CA TYR A 205 -24.52 -0.97 -23.84
C TYR A 205 -23.49 -1.86 -23.16
N GLY A 206 -22.86 -1.41 -22.06
CA GLY A 206 -21.82 -2.15 -21.38
C GLY A 206 -20.50 -2.24 -22.14
N PHE A 207 -20.37 -1.49 -23.25
CA PHE A 207 -19.19 -1.56 -24.11
C PHE A 207 -17.92 -1.05 -23.43
N GLY A 208 -18.03 0.05 -22.66
CA GLY A 208 -16.92 0.60 -21.91
C GLY A 208 -16.38 -0.37 -20.88
N ILE A 209 -17.27 -1.06 -20.16
CA ILE A 209 -16.91 -2.07 -19.17
C ILE A 209 -16.25 -3.28 -19.83
N ALA A 210 -16.80 -3.73 -20.97
CA ALA A 210 -16.26 -4.86 -21.72
C ALA A 210 -14.84 -4.56 -22.25
N VAL A 211 -14.62 -3.38 -22.83
CA VAL A 211 -13.30 -2.94 -23.32
C VAL A 211 -12.31 -2.82 -22.17
N LEU A 212 -12.74 -2.26 -21.02
CA LEU A 212 -11.88 -2.13 -19.84
C LEU A 212 -11.48 -3.50 -19.30
N ALA A 213 -12.44 -4.44 -19.18
CA ALA A 213 -12.19 -5.79 -18.71
C ALA A 213 -11.22 -6.54 -19.62
N MET A 214 -11.46 -6.51 -20.94
CA MET A 214 -10.56 -7.10 -21.93
C MET A 214 -9.18 -6.42 -21.91
N GLY A 215 -9.15 -5.10 -21.81
CA GLY A 215 -7.91 -4.32 -21.75
C GLY A 215 -7.03 -4.71 -20.58
N ILE A 216 -7.60 -4.94 -19.39
CA ILE A 216 -6.86 -5.43 -18.22
C ILE A 216 -6.26 -6.81 -18.49
N VAL A 217 -7.04 -7.75 -19.04
CA VAL A 217 -6.55 -9.11 -19.34
C VAL A 217 -5.42 -9.07 -20.36
N PHE A 218 -5.59 -8.35 -21.46
CA PHE A 218 -4.54 -8.21 -22.47
C PHE A 218 -3.29 -7.50 -21.92
N SER A 219 -3.47 -6.50 -21.09
CA SER A 219 -2.37 -5.81 -20.40
C SER A 219 -1.57 -6.77 -19.52
N CYS A 220 -2.24 -7.60 -18.72
CA CYS A 220 -1.58 -8.63 -17.90
C CYS A 220 -0.83 -9.65 -18.76
N LEU A 221 -1.44 -10.14 -19.84
CA LEU A 221 -0.80 -11.07 -20.75
C LEU A 221 0.41 -10.45 -21.45
N ALA A 222 0.31 -9.20 -21.89
CA ALA A 222 1.43 -8.46 -22.48
C ALA A 222 2.59 -8.28 -21.49
N LEU A 223 2.30 -7.96 -20.23
CA LEU A 223 3.31 -7.86 -19.17
C LEU A 223 3.99 -9.21 -18.93
N LEU A 224 3.23 -10.31 -18.85
CA LEU A 224 3.78 -11.65 -18.72
C LEU A 224 4.66 -12.02 -19.92
N PHE A 225 4.20 -11.71 -21.14
CA PHE A 225 5.00 -11.94 -22.35
C PHE A 225 6.33 -11.18 -22.31
N ILE A 226 6.30 -9.88 -21.95
CA ILE A 226 7.51 -9.06 -21.81
C ILE A 226 8.43 -9.65 -20.74
N PHE A 227 7.86 -10.08 -19.61
CA PHE A 227 8.62 -10.69 -18.52
C PHE A 227 9.33 -11.97 -19.00
N PHE A 228 8.62 -12.91 -19.63
CA PHE A 228 9.22 -14.14 -20.14
C PHE A 228 10.21 -13.88 -21.29
N TRP A 229 9.95 -12.90 -22.13
CA TRP A 229 10.89 -12.51 -23.19
C TRP A 229 12.20 -11.97 -22.61
N LEU A 230 12.11 -11.10 -21.60
CA LEU A 230 13.29 -10.58 -20.90
C LEU A 230 14.04 -11.70 -20.16
N PHE A 231 13.31 -12.55 -19.46
CA PHE A 231 13.89 -13.69 -18.75
C PHE A 231 14.56 -14.67 -19.71
N GLY A 232 13.90 -15.02 -20.81
CA GLY A 232 14.47 -15.87 -21.86
C GLY A 232 15.72 -15.26 -22.51
N SER A 233 15.72 -13.95 -22.74
CA SER A 233 16.89 -13.23 -23.25
C SER A 233 18.04 -13.25 -22.24
N TYR A 234 17.75 -13.09 -20.96
CA TYR A 234 18.74 -13.18 -19.88
C TYR A 234 19.35 -14.58 -19.78
N MET A 235 18.52 -15.63 -19.84
CA MET A 235 18.98 -17.03 -19.79
C MET A 235 19.82 -17.39 -21.01
N LYS A 236 19.43 -16.98 -22.21
CA LYS A 236 20.24 -17.17 -23.43
C LYS A 236 21.60 -16.49 -23.33
N HIS A 237 21.64 -15.30 -22.72
CA HIS A 237 22.91 -14.60 -22.51
C HIS A 237 23.82 -15.36 -21.53
N LYS A 238 23.26 -15.89 -20.45
CA LYS A 238 23.98 -16.70 -19.46
C LYS A 238 24.49 -18.01 -20.07
N GLN A 239 23.67 -18.68 -20.88
CA GLN A 239 24.07 -19.89 -21.60
C GLN A 239 25.18 -19.64 -22.62
N ARG A 240 25.18 -18.50 -23.35
CA ARG A 240 26.23 -18.12 -24.27
C ARG A 240 27.56 -17.92 -23.54
N ILE A 241 27.57 -17.31 -22.38
CA ILE A 241 28.75 -17.12 -21.55
C ILE A 241 29.25 -18.48 -21.06
N ALA A 242 28.38 -19.34 -20.53
CA ALA A 242 28.74 -20.68 -20.06
C ALA A 242 29.28 -21.56 -21.18
N ASN A 243 28.70 -21.50 -22.38
CA ASN A 243 29.20 -22.25 -23.54
C ASN A 243 30.56 -21.71 -24.04
N ALA A 244 30.75 -20.38 -24.04
CA ALA A 244 32.05 -19.79 -24.37
C ALA A 244 33.12 -20.23 -23.38
N THR A 245 32.82 -20.29 -22.10
CA THR A 245 33.77 -20.80 -21.07
C THR A 245 34.08 -22.28 -21.26
N LYS A 246 33.07 -23.11 -21.59
CA LYS A 246 33.30 -24.53 -21.92
C LYS A 246 34.15 -24.72 -23.17
N THR A 247 33.96 -23.91 -24.20
CA THR A 247 34.75 -23.94 -25.42
C THR A 247 36.20 -23.54 -25.13
N HIS A 248 36.44 -22.51 -24.32
CA HIS A 248 37.76 -22.10 -23.89
C HIS A 248 38.44 -23.19 -23.04
N ALA A 249 37.74 -23.82 -22.13
CA ALA A 249 38.25 -24.92 -21.33
C ALA A 249 38.60 -26.13 -22.20
N ALA A 250 37.77 -26.47 -23.19
CA ALA A 250 38.02 -27.55 -24.13
C ALA A 250 39.26 -27.27 -25.02
N LEU A 251 39.44 -26.02 -25.47
CA LEU A 251 40.63 -25.61 -26.23
C LEU A 251 41.91 -25.70 -25.38
N LEU A 252 41.83 -25.25 -24.13
CA LEU A 252 42.97 -25.38 -23.18
C LEU A 252 43.29 -26.82 -22.90
N TYR A 253 42.28 -27.69 -22.75
CA TYR A 253 42.49 -29.13 -22.59
C TYR A 253 43.14 -29.77 -23.80
N GLN A 254 42.71 -29.45 -25.03
CA GLN A 254 43.35 -29.96 -26.26
C GLN A 254 44.78 -29.43 -26.42
N THR A 255 45.02 -28.17 -26.07
CA THR A 255 46.38 -27.60 -26.10
C THR A 255 47.26 -28.26 -25.05
N GLY A 256 46.77 -28.51 -23.84
CA GLY A 256 47.45 -29.23 -22.79
C GLY A 256 47.79 -30.68 -23.19
N LYS A 257 46.83 -31.38 -23.82
CA LYS A 257 47.03 -32.74 -24.31
C LYS A 257 48.12 -32.79 -25.38
N LYS A 258 48.13 -31.85 -26.33
CA LYS A 258 49.16 -31.74 -27.36
C LYS A 258 50.53 -31.44 -26.77
N THR A 259 50.59 -30.62 -25.72
CA THR A 259 51.85 -30.32 -25.01
C THR A 259 52.34 -31.53 -24.24
N VAL A 260 51.46 -32.32 -23.62
CA VAL A 260 51.83 -33.57 -22.93
C VAL A 260 52.31 -34.62 -23.90
N GLU A 261 51.67 -34.77 -25.08
CA GLU A 261 52.17 -35.72 -26.13
C GLU A 261 53.55 -35.32 -26.63
N LEU A 262 53.79 -34.01 -26.89
CA LEU A 262 55.13 -33.54 -27.27
C LEU A 262 56.13 -33.75 -26.16
N THR A 263 55.79 -33.57 -24.91
CA THR A 263 56.66 -33.79 -23.75
C THR A 263 56.96 -35.28 -23.57
N THR A 264 55.95 -36.13 -23.84
CA THR A 264 56.16 -37.59 -23.79
C THR A 264 57.05 -38.08 -24.92
N GLU A 265 56.94 -37.56 -26.16
CA GLU A 265 57.86 -37.87 -27.26
C GLU A 265 59.27 -37.39 -26.97
N ILE A 266 59.45 -36.20 -26.43
CA ILE A 266 60.73 -35.66 -26.00
C ILE A 266 61.30 -36.50 -24.86
N SER A 267 60.51 -36.90 -23.89
CA SER A 267 60.91 -37.78 -22.79
C SER A 267 61.31 -39.16 -23.28
N HIS A 268 60.57 -39.72 -24.25
CA HIS A 268 60.97 -41.02 -24.86
C HIS A 268 62.27 -40.93 -25.62
N LYS A 269 62.52 -39.85 -26.36
CA LYS A 269 63.79 -39.59 -27.02
C LYS A 269 64.97 -39.38 -26.04
N THR A 270 64.65 -38.73 -24.92
CA THR A 270 65.65 -38.47 -23.87
C THR A 270 65.92 -39.72 -23.05
N ASN A 271 64.99 -40.61 -22.83
CA ASN A 271 65.20 -41.90 -22.15
C ASN A 271 66.04 -42.89 -22.95
N VAL A 272 66.07 -42.80 -24.27
CA VAL A 272 66.92 -43.57 -25.11
C VAL A 272 68.41 -43.10 -25.03
N MET A 273 68.63 -41.83 -24.65
CA MET A 273 69.99 -41.28 -24.44
C MET A 273 70.46 -41.36 -22.97
N LEU A 274 69.62 -41.69 -22.00
CA LEU A 274 69.96 -41.73 -20.57
C LEU A 274 70.04 -43.18 -20.05
N LYS A 275 70.78 -44.02 -20.73
CA LYS A 275 71.03 -45.37 -20.23
C LYS A 275 72.21 -45.46 -19.24
N ASP A 276 72.80 -44.33 -18.90
CA ASP A 276 73.80 -44.21 -17.84
C ASP A 276 73.52 -43.03 -16.94
N GLY A 277 72.92 -43.32 -15.76
CA GLY A 277 72.95 -42.45 -14.56
C GLY A 277 71.88 -41.44 -14.43
N LEU A 278 71.00 -41.70 -13.48
CA LEU A 278 69.97 -40.73 -12.95
C LEU A 278 70.69 -39.48 -12.42
N GLN A 279 70.63 -38.41 -13.19
CA GLN A 279 70.61 -37.04 -12.64
C GLN A 279 69.62 -36.26 -13.40
N THR A 280 68.45 -36.11 -12.79
CA THR A 280 67.38 -35.19 -13.19
C THR A 280 67.83 -33.74 -13.00
N LYS A 281 68.54 -33.21 -13.99
CA LYS A 281 68.79 -31.80 -14.17
C LYS A 281 67.79 -31.29 -15.22
N GLY A 282 66.84 -30.53 -14.84
CA GLY A 282 66.18 -29.68 -15.80
C GLY A 282 64.65 -29.63 -15.87
N ILE A 283 63.89 -30.03 -14.82
CA ILE A 283 62.51 -29.64 -14.73
C ILE A 283 62.41 -28.79 -13.46
N ASP A 284 62.15 -27.52 -13.65
CA ASP A 284 61.97 -26.58 -12.52
C ASP A 284 60.91 -27.07 -11.56
N LYS A 285 61.18 -27.01 -10.26
CA LYS A 285 60.23 -27.36 -9.17
C LYS A 285 58.91 -26.68 -9.33
N GLU A 286 58.88 -25.50 -9.94
CA GLU A 286 57.71 -24.73 -10.24
C GLU A 286 56.78 -25.40 -11.26
N ILE A 287 57.35 -26.10 -12.28
CA ILE A 287 56.56 -26.82 -13.29
C ILE A 287 55.90 -28.06 -12.65
N TYR A 288 56.58 -28.78 -11.76
CA TYR A 288 56.00 -29.89 -11.01
C TYR A 288 54.87 -29.41 -10.09
N MET A 289 55.06 -28.29 -9.40
CA MET A 289 54.05 -27.71 -8.54
C MET A 289 52.84 -27.24 -9.33
N ALA A 290 53.03 -26.65 -10.51
CA ALA A 290 51.94 -26.24 -11.39
C ALA A 290 51.11 -27.43 -11.92
N VAL A 291 51.76 -28.53 -12.31
CA VAL A 291 51.09 -29.76 -12.78
C VAL A 291 50.32 -30.44 -11.65
N ILE A 292 50.92 -30.53 -10.46
CA ILE A 292 50.23 -31.10 -9.28
C ILE A 292 49.05 -30.23 -8.85
N SER A 293 49.17 -28.90 -8.83
CA SER A 293 48.06 -28.00 -8.50
C SER A 293 46.94 -28.08 -9.51
N LEU A 294 47.23 -28.18 -10.81
CA LEU A 294 46.23 -28.35 -11.88
C LEU A 294 45.52 -29.71 -11.78
N ALA A 295 46.24 -30.77 -11.47
CA ALA A 295 45.65 -32.09 -11.25
C ALA A 295 44.79 -32.16 -10.01
N LEU A 296 45.19 -31.50 -8.93
CA LEU A 296 44.38 -31.35 -7.70
C LEU A 296 43.14 -30.50 -7.94
N GLN A 297 43.25 -29.43 -8.69
CA GLN A 297 42.12 -28.58 -9.02
C GLN A 297 41.07 -29.32 -9.87
N ASN A 298 41.49 -30.05 -10.89
CA ASN A 298 40.62 -30.92 -11.68
C ASN A 298 39.96 -32.02 -10.84
N TYR A 299 40.71 -32.64 -9.94
CA TYR A 299 40.14 -33.65 -9.03
C TYR A 299 39.11 -33.07 -8.08
N LEU A 300 39.32 -31.89 -7.55
CA LEU A 300 38.38 -31.21 -6.67
C LEU A 300 37.12 -30.73 -7.43
N GLU A 301 37.23 -30.27 -8.67
CA GLU A 301 36.10 -29.90 -9.51
C GLU A 301 35.24 -31.12 -9.89
N ASP A 302 35.85 -32.26 -10.21
CA ASP A 302 35.12 -33.49 -10.52
C ASP A 302 34.43 -34.12 -9.30
N VAL A 303 34.94 -33.93 -8.09
CA VAL A 303 34.36 -34.46 -6.84
C VAL A 303 33.20 -33.61 -6.33
N HIS A 304 33.15 -32.31 -6.68
CA HIS A 304 32.06 -31.40 -6.23
C HIS A 304 30.80 -31.46 -7.09
N ASP A 305 30.84 -31.99 -8.30
CA ASP A 305 29.69 -32.01 -9.22
C ASP A 305 28.91 -33.34 -9.23
N ILE A 306 29.24 -34.28 -8.34
CA ILE A 306 28.40 -35.47 -8.11
C ILE A 306 27.52 -35.24 -6.88
N GLU A 307 26.67 -34.23 -6.93
CA GLU A 307 25.45 -34.27 -6.12
C GLU A 307 24.52 -35.32 -6.71
N SER A 308 24.40 -36.42 -5.99
CA SER A 308 23.40 -37.44 -6.32
C SER A 308 22.04 -36.74 -6.30
N GLY A 309 21.34 -36.68 -7.43
CA GLY A 309 20.02 -36.09 -7.57
C GLY A 309 18.91 -36.79 -6.78
N ILE A 310 19.26 -37.45 -5.69
CA ILE A 310 18.36 -38.13 -4.77
C ILE A 310 18.24 -37.32 -3.51
N ILE A 311 17.24 -36.45 -3.48
CA ILE A 311 16.81 -35.77 -2.23
C ILE A 311 16.12 -36.80 -1.35
N THR A 312 16.80 -37.35 -0.37
CA THR A 312 16.20 -38.21 0.64
C THR A 312 15.52 -37.32 1.70
N ILE A 313 14.25 -37.05 1.52
CA ILE A 313 13.43 -36.40 2.54
C ILE A 313 13.15 -37.45 3.63
N LYS A 314 13.81 -37.34 4.77
CA LYS A 314 13.43 -38.10 5.97
C LYS A 314 12.18 -37.47 6.56
N PRO A 315 11.01 -38.14 6.55
CA PRO A 315 9.80 -37.60 7.14
C PRO A 315 10.01 -37.47 8.66
N LYS A 316 9.96 -36.25 9.16
CA LYS A 316 9.96 -35.99 10.60
C LYS A 316 8.56 -36.32 11.10
N GLN A 317 8.45 -37.22 12.09
CA GLN A 317 7.17 -37.52 12.73
C GLN A 317 6.63 -36.24 13.36
N THR A 318 5.51 -35.75 12.84
CA THR A 318 4.78 -34.63 13.39
C THR A 318 3.49 -35.17 14.02
N ARG A 319 2.88 -34.38 14.91
CA ARG A 319 1.64 -34.72 15.61
C ARG A 319 0.46 -35.09 14.67
N TRP A 320 0.58 -34.75 13.37
CA TRP A 320 -0.41 -35.03 12.34
C TRP A 320 -0.26 -36.40 11.68
N ASN A 321 0.93 -37.05 11.78
CA ASN A 321 1.24 -38.35 11.17
C ASN A 321 1.40 -39.47 12.18
N ALA A 322 1.03 -39.24 13.45
CA ALA A 322 1.03 -40.29 14.45
C ALA A 322 -0.22 -41.17 14.29
N PRO A 323 -0.10 -42.51 14.26
CA PRO A 323 -1.26 -43.39 14.26
C PRO A 323 -2.05 -43.13 15.55
N ARG A 324 -3.36 -42.94 15.42
CA ARG A 324 -4.29 -42.88 16.56
C ARG A 324 -4.36 -44.25 17.19
N LEU A 325 -3.95 -44.35 18.46
CA LEU A 325 -4.23 -45.48 19.33
C LEU A 325 -5.69 -45.45 19.76
#